data_1954255d7b97d8d03c7c65456e63122b
#
_entry.id   1954255d7b97d8d03c7c65456e63122b
#
_cell.length_a   1.000
_cell.length_b   1.000
_cell.length_c   1.000
_cell.angle_alpha   90.00
_cell.angle_beta   90.00
_cell.angle_gamma   90.00
#
_symmetry.space_group_name_H-M   'P 1'
#
loop_
_entity.id
_entity.type
_entity.pdbx_description
1 polymer ?
#
loop_
_entity_poly.entity_id
_entity_poly.type
_entity_poly.pdbx_seq_one_letter_code
_entity_poly.pdbx_strand_id
1 'polypeptide(L)'
;MKIFKKRINEIRRKFINKNLILYSPNANFFGLESKKTRQIRGNGVLILMEDKIYFEMWKPKKNLEIPIKKIFNISTPKSHLRKSKFRPLLKIHFKNEENENDSAAWLVKDLNNWMENIKNLM
;
A
#
# COMPACT_ATOMS: atom_id res chain seq x y z
N MET A 1 -1.34 -21.12 3.50
CA MET A 1 -2.52 -20.81 4.30
C MET A 1 -3.75 -20.62 3.44
N LYS A 2 -4.68 -21.55 3.59
CA LYS A 2 -5.85 -21.61 2.71
C LYS A 2 -6.79 -20.41 2.83
N ILE A 3 -6.98 -19.88 4.03
CA ILE A 3 -7.89 -18.76 4.29
C ILE A 3 -7.45 -17.50 3.54
N PHE A 4 -6.15 -17.16 3.63
CA PHE A 4 -5.64 -15.97 2.97
C PHE A 4 -5.60 -16.13 1.45
N LYS A 5 -5.32 -17.33 0.96
CA LYS A 5 -5.32 -17.59 -0.48
C LYS A 5 -6.71 -17.38 -1.10
N LYS A 6 -7.74 -17.84 -0.44
CA LYS A 6 -9.12 -17.62 -0.89
C LYS A 6 -9.45 -16.14 -0.94
N ARG A 7 -9.06 -15.39 0.08
CA ARG A 7 -9.29 -13.95 0.14
C ARG A 7 -8.50 -13.18 -0.91
N ILE A 8 -7.27 -13.59 -1.18
CA ILE A 8 -6.46 -13.03 -2.26
C ILE A 8 -7.19 -13.16 -3.59
N ASN A 9 -7.74 -14.34 -3.86
CA ASN A 9 -8.47 -14.60 -5.10
C ASN A 9 -9.75 -13.77 -5.20
N GLU A 10 -10.45 -13.57 -4.10
CA GLU A 10 -11.66 -12.73 -4.06
C GLU A 10 -11.31 -11.27 -4.39
N ILE A 11 -10.26 -10.74 -3.79
CA ILE A 11 -9.82 -9.37 -4.04
C ILE A 11 -9.37 -9.23 -5.48
N ARG A 12 -8.60 -10.19 -5.98
CA ARG A 12 -8.13 -10.19 -7.36
C ARG A 12 -9.28 -10.18 -8.36
N ARG A 13 -10.33 -10.96 -8.13
CA ARG A 13 -11.53 -10.97 -8.97
C ARG A 13 -12.24 -9.63 -8.96
N LYS A 14 -12.30 -8.99 -7.79
CA LYS A 14 -12.95 -7.70 -7.63
C LYS A 14 -12.33 -6.64 -8.53
N PHE A 15 -11.03 -6.73 -8.80
CA PHE A 15 -10.30 -5.72 -9.56
C PHE A 15 -9.84 -6.17 -10.95
N ILE A 16 -10.19 -7.38 -11.38
CA ILE A 16 -9.68 -7.93 -12.64
C ILE A 16 -10.05 -7.09 -13.87
N ASN A 17 -11.18 -6.38 -13.84
CA ASN A 17 -11.63 -5.55 -14.95
C ASN A 17 -11.27 -4.07 -14.77
N LYS A 18 -10.37 -3.73 -13.84
CA LYS A 18 -10.08 -2.33 -13.50
C LYS A 18 -8.64 -1.93 -13.78
N ASN A 19 -8.05 -2.45 -14.85
CA ASN A 19 -6.69 -2.07 -15.25
C ASN A 19 -5.66 -2.21 -14.14
N LEU A 20 -5.63 -3.39 -13.54
CA LEU A 20 -4.66 -3.74 -12.51
C LEU A 20 -3.25 -3.75 -13.12
N ILE A 21 -2.32 -2.97 -12.56
CA ILE A 21 -0.94 -2.87 -13.05
C ILE A 21 -0.02 -3.76 -12.25
N LEU A 22 -0.06 -3.66 -10.92
CA LEU A 22 0.76 -4.47 -10.03
C LEU A 22 -0.09 -5.01 -8.90
N TYR A 23 0.36 -6.13 -8.36
CA TYR A 23 -0.35 -6.84 -7.32
C TYR A 23 0.66 -7.50 -6.40
N SER A 24 0.59 -7.20 -5.11
CA SER A 24 1.40 -7.84 -4.08
C SER A 24 0.46 -8.52 -3.08
N PRO A 25 0.41 -9.86 -3.06
CA PRO A 25 -0.53 -10.57 -2.19
C PRO A 25 -0.14 -10.55 -0.72
N ASN A 26 1.07 -10.12 -0.41
CA ASN A 26 1.58 -10.18 0.96
C ASN A 26 2.47 -8.98 1.26
N ALA A 27 1.86 -7.80 1.28
CA ALA A 27 2.54 -6.56 1.64
C ALA A 27 2.35 -6.30 3.13
N ASN A 28 3.41 -5.94 3.82
CA ASN A 28 3.34 -5.64 5.25
C ASN A 28 3.16 -4.13 5.45
N PHE A 29 2.00 -3.75 5.98
CA PHE A 29 1.63 -2.36 6.20
C PHE A 29 2.23 -1.84 7.49
N PHE A 30 2.97 -0.74 7.39
CA PHE A 30 3.64 -0.10 8.54
C PHE A 30 2.82 1.06 9.13
N GLY A 31 1.71 1.41 8.52
CA GLY A 31 0.79 2.41 9.07
C GLY A 31 0.75 3.73 8.32
N LEU A 32 -0.28 4.52 8.64
CA LEU A 32 -0.41 5.91 8.18
C LEU A 32 0.28 6.81 9.19
N GLU A 33 1.05 7.77 8.70
CA GLU A 33 1.76 8.71 9.56
C GLU A 33 0.80 9.54 10.41
N SER A 34 -0.34 9.93 9.85
CA SER A 34 -1.36 10.70 10.56
C SER A 34 -1.98 9.96 11.75
N LYS A 35 -1.99 8.65 11.71
CA LYS A 35 -2.52 7.81 12.81
C LYS A 35 -1.46 7.46 13.84
N LYS A 36 -0.20 7.70 13.51
CA LYS A 36 0.95 7.40 14.39
C LYS A 36 0.92 5.95 14.89
N THR A 37 1.04 5.75 16.20
CA THR A 37 1.08 4.39 16.77
C THR A 37 -0.30 3.87 17.21
N ARG A 38 -1.36 4.64 16.97
CA ARG A 38 -2.73 4.29 17.41
C ARG A 38 -3.51 3.47 16.40
N GLN A 39 -2.84 2.75 15.55
CA GLN A 39 -3.50 2.02 14.47
C GLN A 39 -3.05 0.58 14.44
N ILE A 40 -3.87 -0.26 13.81
CA ILE A 40 -3.53 -1.65 13.58
C ILE A 40 -2.69 -1.74 12.32
N ARG A 41 -1.60 -2.48 12.38
CA ARG A 41 -0.70 -2.74 11.27
C ARG A 41 -0.73 -4.22 10.96
N GLY A 42 -0.30 -4.59 9.78
CA GLY A 42 -0.26 -6.01 9.43
C GLY A 42 -0.15 -6.24 7.94
N ASN A 43 -0.28 -7.50 7.57
CA ASN A 43 -0.15 -7.92 6.19
C ASN A 43 -1.46 -7.78 5.44
N GLY A 44 -1.36 -7.59 4.13
CA GLY A 44 -2.52 -7.50 3.27
C GLY A 44 -2.14 -7.50 1.80
N VAL A 45 -3.13 -7.28 0.96
CA VAL A 45 -2.95 -7.17 -0.49
C VAL A 45 -2.76 -5.71 -0.87
N LEU A 46 -1.70 -5.43 -1.60
CA LEU A 46 -1.45 -4.12 -2.17
C LEU A 46 -1.63 -4.20 -3.69
N ILE A 47 -2.43 -3.31 -4.24
CA ILE A 47 -2.78 -3.30 -5.66
C ILE A 47 -2.53 -1.92 -6.23
N LEU A 48 -1.85 -1.87 -7.38
CA LEU A 48 -1.66 -0.65 -8.14
C LEU A 48 -2.57 -0.68 -9.37
N MET A 49 -3.40 0.33 -9.50
CA MET A 49 -4.24 0.56 -10.67
C MET A 49 -3.87 1.89 -11.31
N GLU A 50 -4.37 2.16 -12.50
CA GLU A 50 -4.04 3.40 -13.22
C GLU A 50 -4.39 4.67 -12.45
N ASP A 51 -5.44 4.63 -11.64
CA ASP A 51 -5.95 5.81 -10.94
C ASP A 51 -5.70 5.80 -9.44
N LYS A 52 -5.31 4.69 -8.86
CA LYS A 52 -5.15 4.61 -7.40
C LYS A 52 -4.30 3.43 -6.95
N ILE A 53 -3.85 3.53 -5.70
CA ILE A 53 -3.28 2.42 -4.96
C ILE A 53 -4.34 1.95 -3.98
N TYR A 54 -4.58 0.65 -3.93
CA TYR A 54 -5.55 0.03 -3.02
C TYR A 54 -4.83 -0.96 -2.13
N PHE A 55 -5.10 -0.91 -0.82
CA PHE A 55 -4.60 -1.86 0.15
C PHE A 55 -5.75 -2.44 0.96
N GLU A 56 -5.77 -3.75 1.13
CA GLU A 56 -6.74 -4.40 2.00
C GLU A 56 -6.02 -5.33 2.96
N MET A 57 -6.15 -5.05 4.26
CA MET A 57 -5.53 -5.83 5.31
C MET A 57 -6.28 -7.15 5.52
N TRP A 58 -5.53 -8.21 5.81
CA TRP A 58 -6.12 -9.53 6.04
C TRP A 58 -7.01 -9.58 7.27
N LYS A 59 -6.48 -9.13 8.42
CA LYS A 59 -7.16 -9.24 9.70
C LYS A 59 -6.68 -8.14 10.65
N PRO A 60 -7.56 -7.26 11.14
CA PRO A 60 -8.96 -7.14 10.73
C PRO A 60 -9.09 -6.65 9.30
N LYS A 61 -10.24 -6.83 8.70
CA LYS A 61 -10.48 -6.36 7.35
C LYS A 61 -10.59 -4.83 7.34
N LYS A 62 -9.55 -4.18 6.84
CA LYS A 62 -9.50 -2.73 6.68
C LYS A 62 -8.92 -2.42 5.32
N ASN A 63 -9.39 -1.35 4.70
CA ASN A 63 -8.86 -0.94 3.40
C ASN A 63 -8.38 0.50 3.41
N LEU A 64 -7.51 0.81 2.46
CA LEU A 64 -6.98 2.14 2.24
C LEU A 64 -6.90 2.36 0.74
N GLU A 65 -7.39 3.50 0.28
CA GLU A 65 -7.27 3.91 -1.12
C GLU A 65 -6.52 5.22 -1.20
N ILE A 66 -5.53 5.28 -2.08
CA ILE A 66 -4.76 6.50 -2.33
C ILE A 66 -4.87 6.81 -3.82
N PRO A 67 -5.60 7.87 -4.20
CA PRO A 67 -5.66 8.28 -5.60
C PRO A 67 -4.28 8.70 -6.10
N ILE A 68 -3.90 8.26 -7.28
CA ILE A 68 -2.59 8.60 -7.87
C ILE A 68 -2.41 10.12 -7.94
N LYS A 69 -3.46 10.83 -8.31
CA LYS A 69 -3.39 12.31 -8.41
C LYS A 69 -3.12 13.01 -7.09
N LYS A 70 -3.29 12.33 -5.97
CA LYS A 70 -3.02 12.87 -4.64
C LYS A 70 -1.61 12.59 -4.16
N ILE A 71 -0.87 11.71 -4.83
CA ILE A 71 0.50 11.37 -4.48
C ILE A 71 1.43 12.48 -4.95
N PHE A 72 2.25 13.01 -4.04
CA PHE A 72 3.21 14.05 -4.41
C PHE A 72 4.67 13.62 -4.25
N ASN A 73 4.93 12.50 -3.61
CA ASN A 73 6.28 11.97 -3.50
C ASN A 73 6.26 10.51 -3.11
N ILE A 74 7.31 9.79 -3.47
CA ILE A 74 7.55 8.42 -2.99
C ILE A 74 9.00 8.32 -2.54
N SER A 75 9.25 7.53 -1.49
CA SER A 75 10.58 7.35 -0.94
C SER A 75 10.76 5.92 -0.45
N THR A 76 12.00 5.58 -0.10
CA THR A 76 12.34 4.21 0.28
C THR A 76 13.14 4.19 1.59
N PRO A 77 12.57 4.70 2.70
CA PRO A 77 13.25 4.65 3.98
C PRO A 77 13.32 3.23 4.52
N LYS A 78 14.22 2.99 5.45
CA LYS A 78 14.32 1.69 6.11
C LYS A 78 13.44 1.58 7.35
N SER A 79 12.80 2.66 7.74
CA SER A 79 11.90 2.66 8.89
C SER A 79 10.74 3.61 8.65
N HIS A 80 9.64 3.36 9.35
CA HIS A 80 8.45 4.20 9.32
C HIS A 80 7.75 4.06 10.66
N LEU A 81 7.45 5.19 11.31
CA LEU A 81 6.81 5.22 12.62
C LEU A 81 7.57 4.35 13.65
N ARG A 82 8.91 4.49 13.67
CA ARG A 82 9.82 3.77 14.57
C ARG A 82 9.87 2.26 14.38
N LYS A 83 9.24 1.74 13.32
CA LYS A 83 9.29 0.32 12.98
C LYS A 83 10.22 0.12 11.79
N SER A 84 11.15 -0.82 11.93
CA SER A 84 12.14 -1.12 10.89
C SER A 84 12.24 -2.62 10.65
N LYS A 85 12.49 -2.99 9.39
CA LYS A 85 12.80 -4.36 8.99
C LYS A 85 14.20 -4.46 8.38
N PHE A 86 15.00 -3.40 8.51
CA PHE A 86 16.32 -3.31 7.90
C PHE A 86 16.31 -3.45 6.38
N ARG A 87 15.17 -3.22 5.77
CA ARG A 87 14.98 -3.23 4.31
C ARG A 87 14.28 -1.95 3.89
N PRO A 88 14.56 -1.43 2.68
CA PRO A 88 13.84 -0.27 2.20
C PRO A 88 12.34 -0.56 2.08
N LEU A 89 11.54 0.42 2.48
CA LEU A 89 10.09 0.34 2.42
C LEU A 89 9.58 1.16 1.23
N LEU A 90 8.41 0.80 0.73
CA LEU A 90 7.68 1.65 -0.20
C LEU A 90 6.90 2.66 0.63
N LYS A 91 7.32 3.92 0.61
CA LYS A 91 6.63 5.00 1.32
C LYS A 91 5.99 5.95 0.34
N ILE A 92 4.68 6.11 0.47
CA ILE A 92 3.86 6.96 -0.39
C ILE A 92 3.47 8.20 0.38
N HIS A 93 3.83 9.37 -0.14
CA HIS A 93 3.45 10.67 0.42
C HIS A 93 2.29 11.23 -0.39
N PHE A 94 1.20 11.55 0.27
CA PHE A 94 -0.02 11.95 -0.42
C PHE A 94 -0.83 12.96 0.39
N LYS A 95 -1.78 13.61 -0.29
CA LYS A 95 -2.79 14.45 0.37
C LYS A 95 -3.97 13.58 0.73
N ASN A 96 -4.37 13.58 1.99
CA ASN A 96 -5.51 12.79 2.45
C ASN A 96 -6.84 13.49 2.16
N GLU A 97 -7.94 12.90 2.59
CA GLU A 97 -9.28 13.44 2.34
C GLU A 97 -9.49 14.84 2.93
N GLU A 98 -8.75 15.16 3.97
CA GLU A 98 -8.79 16.48 4.62
C GLU A 98 -7.83 17.48 3.96
N ASN A 99 -7.23 17.09 2.84
CA ASN A 99 -6.25 17.87 2.10
C ASN A 99 -4.98 18.18 2.92
N GLU A 100 -4.66 17.32 3.85
CA GLU A 100 -3.44 17.42 4.66
C GLU A 100 -2.40 16.41 4.17
N ASN A 101 -1.13 16.68 4.44
CA ASN A 101 -0.06 15.75 4.11
C ASN A 101 -0.14 14.51 4.98
N ASP A 102 -0.01 13.35 4.35
CA ASP A 102 0.02 12.08 5.03
C ASP A 102 1.01 11.17 4.32
N SER A 103 1.32 10.05 4.93
CA SER A 103 2.14 9.04 4.29
C SER A 103 1.78 7.66 4.80
N ALA A 104 2.01 6.66 3.95
CA ALA A 104 1.81 5.26 4.28
C ALA A 104 3.01 4.48 3.76
N ALA A 105 3.40 3.43 4.47
CA ALA A 105 4.55 2.64 4.07
C ALA A 105 4.24 1.15 4.13
N TRP A 106 4.83 0.41 3.20
CA TRP A 106 4.70 -1.04 3.10
C TRP A 106 6.04 -1.69 2.82
N LEU A 107 6.26 -2.87 3.37
CA LEU A 107 7.34 -3.74 2.94
C LEU A 107 6.79 -4.62 1.81
N VAL A 108 7.34 -4.48 0.62
CA VAL A 108 6.93 -5.24 -0.56
C VAL A 108 8.14 -5.94 -1.16
N LYS A 109 7.93 -7.02 -1.89
CA LYS A 109 9.03 -7.74 -2.55
C LYS A 109 9.52 -6.90 -3.70
N ASP A 110 9.04 -6.71 -4.76
CA ASP A 110 9.56 -6.03 -5.94
C ASP A 110 9.54 -4.51 -5.82
N LEU A 111 10.23 -3.97 -4.82
CA LEU A 111 10.21 -2.53 -4.52
C LEU A 111 10.52 -1.66 -5.74
N ASN A 112 11.58 -1.99 -6.49
CA ASN A 112 11.97 -1.20 -7.64
C ASN A 112 10.88 -1.17 -8.71
N ASN A 113 10.22 -2.29 -8.93
CA ASN A 113 9.12 -2.38 -9.89
C ASN A 113 7.93 -1.53 -9.44
N TRP A 114 7.60 -1.56 -8.15
CA TRP A 114 6.56 -0.70 -7.59
C TRP A 114 6.90 0.78 -7.75
N MET A 115 8.13 1.17 -7.41
CA MET A 115 8.60 2.55 -7.53
C MET A 115 8.50 3.05 -8.97
N GLU A 116 9.00 2.27 -9.90
CA GLU A 116 9.00 2.64 -11.32
C GLU A 116 7.58 2.82 -11.86
N ASN A 117 6.70 1.87 -11.57
CA ASN A 117 5.34 1.93 -12.09
C ASN A 117 4.53 3.08 -11.48
N ILE A 118 4.71 3.35 -10.18
CA ILE A 118 4.03 4.49 -9.55
C ILE A 118 4.54 5.81 -10.17
N LYS A 119 5.85 5.96 -10.33
CA LYS A 119 6.42 7.16 -10.94
C LYS A 119 5.87 7.42 -12.34
N ASN A 120 5.68 6.36 -13.11
CA ASN A 120 5.14 6.48 -14.47
C ASN A 120 3.69 6.98 -14.48
N LEU A 121 2.96 6.78 -13.40
CA LEU A 121 1.56 7.22 -13.30
C LEU A 121 1.43 8.64 -12.71
N MET A 122 2.43 9.09 -12.00
CA MET A 122 2.41 10.41 -11.35
C MET A 122 2.51 11.55 -12.34
#